data_476bd473f3bfd0b970fc2fadf53291dc
#
_entry.id   476bd473f3bfd0b970fc2fadf53291dc
#
_cell.length_a   1.000
_cell.length_b   1.000
_cell.length_c   1.000
_cell.angle_alpha   90.00
_cell.angle_beta   90.00
_cell.angle_gamma   90.00
#
_symmetry.space_group_name_H-M   'P 1'
#
loop_
_entity.id
_entity.type
_entity.pdbx_description
1 polymer ?
#
loop_
_entity_poly.entity_id
_entity_poly.type
_entity_poly.pdbx_seq_one_letter_code
_entity_poly.pdbx_strand_id
1 'polypeptide(L)'
;SEPITDTSPLLERTDGTVTTTFEYHTCETLGLVKMDFLGLSNLTVIGDTLRNIEANGKEPIDHTKIPLDDKETYELLSRGDTLGVFQLDSDGMRALLKQLKPDNFNDISALIALYRPGPMSMDSHTNYAKRKNGLQKIEPIHPELAEPLKEVLDETYGLIIYQEQVQSAARILAGYSLGKADVLRRAMGKKKPEVLAKEQVPFFEGMKEHGYSCLLYTSPSPRDRQKSR
;
A
#
# COMPACT_ATOMS: atom_id res chain seq x y z
N SER A 1 2.81 -34.30 -10.74
CA SER A 1 1.65 -33.39 -10.90
C SER A 1 0.50 -34.19 -11.46
N GLU A 2 -0.61 -34.15 -10.80
CA GLU A 2 -1.84 -34.84 -11.18
C GLU A 2 -2.73 -33.90 -11.99
N PRO A 3 -3.63 -34.43 -12.87
CA PRO A 3 -4.58 -33.59 -13.57
C PRO A 3 -5.50 -32.86 -12.60
N ILE A 4 -5.85 -31.64 -12.92
CA ILE A 4 -6.75 -30.80 -12.06
C ILE A 4 -8.15 -31.44 -11.94
N THR A 5 -8.55 -32.23 -12.94
CA THR A 5 -9.79 -32.98 -12.97
C THR A 5 -9.92 -34.03 -11.87
N ASP A 6 -8.81 -34.48 -11.29
CA ASP A 6 -8.81 -35.45 -10.19
C ASP A 6 -9.18 -34.77 -8.86
N THR A 7 -9.07 -33.44 -8.79
CA THR A 7 -9.33 -32.65 -7.58
C THR A 7 -10.59 -31.80 -7.70
N SER A 8 -10.88 -31.26 -8.88
CA SER A 8 -12.02 -30.36 -9.11
C SER A 8 -12.70 -30.63 -10.45
N PRO A 9 -14.02 -30.66 -10.49
CA PRO A 9 -14.75 -30.60 -11.76
C PRO A 9 -14.40 -29.33 -12.52
N LEU A 10 -14.40 -29.40 -13.83
CA LEU A 10 -14.11 -28.28 -14.72
C LEU A 10 -15.37 -27.86 -15.46
N LEU A 11 -15.46 -26.57 -15.74
CA LEU A 11 -16.51 -25.96 -16.56
C LEU A 11 -15.87 -25.22 -17.72
N GLU A 12 -16.26 -25.54 -18.93
CA GLU A 12 -15.95 -24.75 -20.11
C GLU A 12 -17.02 -23.69 -20.32
N ARG A 13 -16.57 -22.45 -20.43
CA ARG A 13 -17.41 -21.29 -20.72
C ARG A 13 -17.64 -21.14 -22.22
N THR A 14 -18.60 -20.29 -22.59
CA THR A 14 -18.95 -20.02 -24.00
C THR A 14 -17.82 -19.39 -24.83
N ASP A 15 -16.84 -18.77 -24.15
CA ASP A 15 -15.62 -18.20 -24.77
C ASP A 15 -14.47 -19.21 -24.88
N GLY A 16 -14.69 -20.47 -24.54
CA GLY A 16 -13.67 -21.53 -24.53
C GLY A 16 -12.78 -21.55 -23.29
N THR A 17 -12.99 -20.64 -22.33
CA THR A 17 -12.21 -20.61 -21.09
C THR A 17 -12.63 -21.76 -20.19
N VAL A 18 -11.66 -22.57 -19.74
CA VAL A 18 -11.87 -23.67 -18.79
C VAL A 18 -11.61 -23.16 -17.36
N THR A 19 -12.56 -23.37 -16.48
CA THR A 19 -12.48 -22.94 -15.08
C THR A 19 -12.82 -24.10 -14.13
N THR A 20 -12.28 -24.07 -12.91
CA THR A 20 -12.75 -24.93 -11.82
C THR A 20 -14.19 -24.54 -11.45
N THR A 21 -15.02 -25.52 -11.07
CA THR A 21 -16.37 -25.24 -10.55
C THR A 21 -16.36 -24.81 -9.09
N PHE A 22 -15.31 -25.14 -8.36
CA PHE A 22 -15.13 -24.68 -6.99
C PHE A 22 -14.56 -23.26 -6.96
N GLU A 23 -14.99 -22.49 -5.96
CA GLU A 23 -14.41 -21.17 -5.69
C GLU A 23 -12.97 -21.28 -5.22
N TYR A 24 -12.26 -20.15 -5.28
CA TYR A 24 -10.83 -20.06 -4.98
C TYR A 24 -10.44 -20.65 -3.61
N HIS A 25 -11.17 -20.31 -2.54
CA HIS A 25 -10.84 -20.79 -1.19
C HIS A 25 -11.02 -22.31 -1.04
N THR A 26 -12.01 -22.88 -1.70
CA THR A 26 -12.19 -24.32 -1.74
C THR A 26 -11.06 -25.00 -2.50
N CYS A 27 -10.65 -24.46 -3.64
CA CYS A 27 -9.50 -24.94 -4.40
C CYS A 27 -8.21 -24.92 -3.56
N GLU A 28 -7.96 -23.82 -2.82
CA GLU A 28 -6.82 -23.67 -1.91
C GLU A 28 -6.84 -24.74 -0.79
N THR A 29 -8.02 -25.02 -0.23
CA THR A 29 -8.22 -26.05 0.81
C THR A 29 -7.95 -27.46 0.28
N LEU A 30 -8.28 -27.71 -0.98
CA LEU A 30 -7.99 -28.97 -1.68
C LEU A 30 -6.53 -29.12 -2.11
N GLY A 31 -5.68 -28.15 -1.80
CA GLY A 31 -4.25 -28.18 -2.11
C GLY A 31 -3.89 -27.67 -3.51
N LEU A 32 -4.82 -27.10 -4.25
CA LEU A 32 -4.53 -26.44 -5.52
C LEU A 32 -3.84 -25.09 -5.28
N VAL A 33 -2.86 -24.77 -6.10
CA VAL A 33 -2.11 -23.50 -6.03
C VAL A 33 -2.59 -22.58 -7.14
N LYS A 34 -3.08 -21.41 -6.76
CA LYS A 34 -3.35 -20.33 -7.71
C LYS A 34 -2.07 -19.56 -7.99
N MET A 35 -1.67 -19.51 -9.24
CA MET A 35 -0.58 -18.66 -9.72
C MET A 35 -1.14 -17.51 -10.55
N ASP A 36 -0.82 -16.28 -10.13
CA ASP A 36 -1.24 -15.09 -10.85
C ASP A 36 -0.11 -14.61 -11.77
N PHE A 37 -0.37 -14.62 -13.08
CA PHE A 37 0.54 -14.06 -14.08
C PHE A 37 0.15 -12.61 -14.34
N LEU A 38 0.87 -11.69 -13.70
CA LEU A 38 0.58 -10.27 -13.77
C LEU A 38 1.47 -9.61 -14.81
N GLY A 39 0.91 -9.35 -15.98
CA GLY A 39 1.55 -8.58 -17.04
C GLY A 39 1.07 -7.14 -17.02
N LEU A 40 1.94 -6.21 -17.41
CA LEU A 40 1.61 -4.80 -17.56
C LEU A 40 1.97 -4.32 -18.96
N SER A 41 0.97 -4.02 -19.78
CA SER A 41 1.16 -3.56 -21.17
C SER A 41 1.90 -2.22 -21.27
N ASN A 42 1.86 -1.39 -20.24
CA ASN A 42 2.60 -0.15 -20.16
C ASN A 42 4.12 -0.34 -20.29
N LEU A 43 4.66 -1.45 -19.79
CA LEU A 43 6.08 -1.78 -19.97
C LEU A 43 6.41 -2.08 -21.43
N THR A 44 5.49 -2.69 -22.17
CA THR A 44 5.62 -2.89 -23.61
C THR A 44 5.62 -1.55 -24.36
N VAL A 45 4.72 -0.63 -23.98
CA VAL A 45 4.67 0.74 -24.55
C VAL A 45 5.99 1.47 -24.33
N ILE A 46 6.57 1.38 -23.13
CA ILE A 46 7.88 1.98 -22.84
C ILE A 46 8.96 1.35 -23.72
N GLY A 47 9.01 0.02 -23.82
CA GLY A 47 9.98 -0.68 -24.68
C GLY A 47 9.84 -0.32 -26.15
N ASP A 48 8.61 -0.21 -26.67
CA ASP A 48 8.35 0.23 -28.04
C ASP A 48 8.77 1.68 -28.27
N THR A 49 8.53 2.54 -27.29
CA THR A 49 8.95 3.95 -27.34
C THR A 49 10.47 4.06 -27.44
N LEU A 50 11.22 3.33 -26.65
CA LEU A 50 12.68 3.32 -26.70
C LEU A 50 13.19 2.84 -28.05
N ARG A 51 12.62 1.74 -28.59
CA ARG A 51 12.96 1.26 -29.95
C ARG A 51 12.65 2.29 -31.04
N ASN A 52 11.54 2.99 -30.95
CA ASN A 52 11.17 4.04 -31.89
C ASN A 52 12.10 5.25 -31.82
N ILE A 53 12.60 5.61 -30.65
CA ILE A 53 13.56 6.69 -30.49
C ILE A 53 14.86 6.36 -31.25
N GLU A 54 15.38 5.15 -31.07
CA GLU A 54 16.59 4.67 -31.78
C GLU A 54 16.36 4.54 -33.29
N ALA A 55 15.23 3.97 -33.72
CA ALA A 55 14.90 3.82 -35.12
C ALA A 55 14.77 5.16 -35.87
N ASN A 56 14.42 6.24 -35.16
CA ASN A 56 14.39 7.59 -35.69
C ASN A 56 15.73 8.33 -35.60
N GLY A 57 16.82 7.63 -35.31
CA GLY A 57 18.18 8.19 -35.28
C GLY A 57 18.43 9.15 -34.10
N LYS A 58 17.61 9.10 -33.08
CA LYS A 58 17.82 9.87 -31.85
C LYS A 58 18.70 9.06 -30.88
N GLU A 59 19.33 9.79 -29.96
CA GLU A 59 20.19 9.18 -28.95
C GLU A 59 19.39 8.19 -28.07
N PRO A 60 19.90 6.97 -27.83
CA PRO A 60 19.26 5.99 -26.98
C PRO A 60 19.05 6.51 -25.55
N ILE A 61 17.87 6.26 -24.97
CA ILE A 61 17.57 6.62 -23.60
C ILE A 61 17.74 5.40 -22.72
N ASP A 62 18.62 5.48 -21.74
CA ASP A 62 18.71 4.50 -20.66
C ASP A 62 17.66 4.84 -19.57
N HIS A 63 16.53 4.15 -19.60
CA HIS A 63 15.43 4.38 -18.66
C HIS A 63 15.80 4.09 -17.19
N THR A 64 16.89 3.35 -16.93
CA THR A 64 17.37 3.07 -15.56
C THR A 64 18.12 4.26 -14.95
N LYS A 65 18.52 5.25 -15.78
CA LYS A 65 19.26 6.44 -15.38
C LYS A 65 18.44 7.73 -15.47
N ILE A 66 17.12 7.63 -15.65
CA ILE A 66 16.26 8.80 -15.63
C ILE A 66 16.31 9.44 -14.23
N PRO A 67 16.62 10.75 -14.12
CA PRO A 67 16.66 11.44 -12.83
C PRO A 67 15.25 11.50 -12.22
N LEU A 68 15.16 11.32 -10.90
CA LEU A 68 13.88 11.33 -10.17
C LEU A 68 13.59 12.70 -9.53
N ASP A 69 14.33 13.75 -9.92
CA ASP A 69 14.25 15.10 -9.38
C ASP A 69 13.91 16.16 -10.44
N ASP A 70 13.36 15.73 -11.58
CA ASP A 70 12.96 16.63 -12.66
C ASP A 70 11.79 17.53 -12.26
N LYS A 71 12.07 18.83 -12.10
CA LYS A 71 11.10 19.82 -11.63
C LYS A 71 9.92 20.02 -12.58
N GLU A 72 10.16 20.00 -13.87
CA GLU A 72 9.09 20.19 -14.87
C GLU A 72 8.05 19.06 -14.79
N THR A 73 8.51 17.83 -14.55
CA THR A 73 7.63 16.68 -14.32
C THR A 73 6.78 16.88 -13.05
N TYR A 74 7.35 17.31 -11.94
CA TYR A 74 6.57 17.56 -10.72
C TYR A 74 5.63 18.74 -10.85
N GLU A 75 6.00 19.78 -11.59
CA GLU A 75 5.09 20.89 -11.89
C GLU A 75 3.89 20.44 -12.74
N LEU A 76 4.12 19.61 -13.76
CA LEU A 76 3.05 19.01 -14.56
C LEU A 76 2.11 18.16 -13.68
N LEU A 77 2.66 17.30 -12.83
CA LEU A 77 1.88 16.51 -11.88
C LEU A 77 1.09 17.39 -10.92
N SER A 78 1.69 18.44 -10.37
CA SER A 78 1.06 19.37 -9.44
C SER A 78 -0.08 20.18 -10.05
N ARG A 79 -0.03 20.45 -11.35
CA ARG A 79 -1.17 21.06 -12.08
C ARG A 79 -2.28 20.05 -12.39
N GLY A 80 -2.01 18.74 -12.21
CA GLY A 80 -2.92 17.67 -12.58
C GLY A 80 -3.10 17.51 -14.10
N ASP A 81 -2.10 17.91 -14.88
CA ASP A 81 -2.07 17.76 -16.34
C ASP A 81 -1.61 16.35 -16.73
N THR A 82 -2.28 15.34 -16.16
CA THR A 82 -1.86 13.94 -16.17
C THR A 82 -2.72 13.06 -17.06
N LEU A 83 -3.37 13.64 -18.05
CA LEU A 83 -4.13 12.86 -19.03
C LEU A 83 -3.18 11.91 -19.78
N GLY A 84 -3.48 10.60 -19.74
CA GLY A 84 -2.64 9.55 -20.31
C GLY A 84 -1.41 9.17 -19.49
N VAL A 85 -1.19 9.77 -18.33
CA VAL A 85 -0.17 9.31 -17.37
C VAL A 85 -0.72 8.13 -16.58
N PHE A 86 -0.09 6.98 -16.74
CA PHE A 86 -0.53 5.73 -16.12
C PHE A 86 -0.81 5.88 -14.63
N GLN A 87 -1.97 5.40 -14.18
CA GLN A 87 -2.49 5.47 -12.81
C GLN A 87 -2.76 6.89 -12.26
N LEU A 88 -2.36 7.96 -12.95
CA LEU A 88 -2.49 9.34 -12.46
C LEU A 88 -3.52 10.16 -13.25
N ASP A 89 -4.27 9.54 -14.16
CA ASP A 89 -5.15 10.20 -15.14
C ASP A 89 -6.62 10.29 -14.73
N SER A 90 -7.05 9.60 -13.65
CA SER A 90 -8.44 9.70 -13.18
C SER A 90 -8.73 11.05 -12.50
N ASP A 91 -9.97 11.54 -12.62
CA ASP A 91 -10.36 12.84 -12.06
C ASP A 91 -10.07 12.97 -10.57
N GLY A 92 -10.33 11.91 -9.79
CA GLY A 92 -10.04 11.90 -8.35
C GLY A 92 -8.54 11.95 -8.05
N MET A 93 -7.73 11.23 -8.83
CA MET A 93 -6.28 11.26 -8.69
C MET A 93 -5.71 12.62 -9.09
N ARG A 94 -6.21 13.21 -10.17
CA ARG A 94 -5.83 14.56 -10.60
C ARG A 94 -6.19 15.63 -9.57
N ALA A 95 -7.35 15.51 -8.93
CA ALA A 95 -7.74 16.39 -7.83
C ALA A 95 -6.79 16.25 -6.61
N LEU A 96 -6.41 15.01 -6.29
CA LEU A 96 -5.47 14.75 -5.20
C LEU A 96 -4.05 15.24 -5.51
N LEU A 97 -3.57 15.09 -6.75
CA LEU A 97 -2.29 15.65 -7.22
C LEU A 97 -2.22 17.18 -7.04
N LYS A 98 -3.29 17.89 -7.43
CA LYS A 98 -3.39 19.34 -7.23
C LYS A 98 -3.36 19.75 -5.76
N GLN A 99 -3.89 18.91 -4.89
CA GLN A 99 -3.90 19.14 -3.45
C GLN A 99 -2.56 18.80 -2.80
N LEU A 100 -1.94 17.69 -3.22
CA LEU A 100 -0.66 17.21 -2.71
C LEU A 100 0.51 18.08 -3.15
N LYS A 101 0.51 18.52 -4.43
CA LYS A 101 1.62 19.22 -5.07
C LYS A 101 2.94 18.47 -4.90
N PRO A 102 3.07 17.28 -5.52
CA PRO A 102 4.27 16.47 -5.38
C PRO A 102 5.50 17.22 -5.87
N ASP A 103 6.62 17.08 -5.17
CA ASP A 103 7.91 17.67 -5.51
C ASP A 103 9.07 16.66 -5.44
N ASN A 104 8.76 15.40 -5.13
CA ASN A 104 9.71 14.30 -5.06
C ASN A 104 9.04 12.96 -5.36
N PHE A 105 9.86 11.93 -5.61
CA PHE A 105 9.38 10.60 -5.98
C PHE A 105 8.60 9.90 -4.85
N ASN A 106 8.97 10.14 -3.59
CA ASN A 106 8.28 9.54 -2.43
C ASN A 106 6.83 10.00 -2.35
N ASP A 107 6.53 11.23 -2.73
CA ASP A 107 5.16 11.73 -2.80
C ASP A 107 4.30 10.95 -3.80
N ILE A 108 4.89 10.60 -4.95
CA ILE A 108 4.19 9.79 -5.96
C ILE A 108 3.93 8.38 -5.45
N SER A 109 4.93 7.78 -4.81
CA SER A 109 4.79 6.46 -4.18
C SER A 109 3.70 6.45 -3.11
N ALA A 110 3.73 7.45 -2.21
CA ALA A 110 2.72 7.63 -1.17
C ALA A 110 1.32 7.85 -1.75
N LEU A 111 1.20 8.67 -2.79
CA LEU A 111 -0.06 8.95 -3.47
C LEU A 111 -0.71 7.66 -4.00
N ILE A 112 0.05 6.83 -4.69
CA ILE A 112 -0.43 5.55 -5.25
C ILE A 112 -0.84 4.58 -4.13
N ALA A 113 -0.13 4.58 -3.01
CA ALA A 113 -0.47 3.76 -1.86
C ALA A 113 -1.73 4.25 -1.12
N LEU A 114 -1.94 5.56 -1.06
CA LEU A 114 -3.05 6.21 -0.35
C LEU A 114 -4.35 6.25 -1.16
N TYR A 115 -4.27 6.29 -2.49
CA TYR A 115 -5.45 6.34 -3.36
C TYR A 115 -6.09 4.95 -3.51
N ARG A 116 -6.60 4.42 -2.40
CA ARG A 116 -7.29 3.13 -2.30
C ARG A 116 -8.47 3.26 -1.35
N PRO A 117 -9.55 2.45 -1.52
CA PRO A 117 -10.77 2.56 -0.70
C PRO A 117 -10.51 2.58 0.81
N GLY A 118 -9.58 1.75 1.31
CA GLY A 118 -9.25 1.70 2.74
C GLY A 118 -8.68 3.01 3.28
N PRO A 119 -7.51 3.47 2.82
CA PRO A 119 -6.93 4.75 3.23
C PRO A 119 -7.82 5.95 2.93
N MET A 120 -8.57 5.92 1.82
CA MET A 120 -9.51 7.00 1.46
C MET A 120 -10.66 7.10 2.45
N SER A 121 -11.19 5.99 2.93
CA SER A 121 -12.28 6.00 3.94
C SER A 121 -11.84 6.55 5.31
N MET A 122 -10.54 6.67 5.54
CA MET A 122 -9.94 7.24 6.75
C MET A 122 -9.36 8.65 6.51
N ASP A 123 -9.63 9.26 5.36
CA ASP A 123 -9.08 10.56 4.93
C ASP A 123 -7.54 10.64 4.95
N SER A 124 -6.85 9.49 4.94
CA SER A 124 -5.39 9.43 5.02
C SER A 124 -4.71 10.15 3.86
N HIS A 125 -5.27 10.07 2.66
CA HIS A 125 -4.78 10.75 1.45
C HIS A 125 -4.85 12.28 1.60
N THR A 126 -5.95 12.81 2.11
CA THR A 126 -6.13 14.25 2.36
C THR A 126 -5.24 14.73 3.51
N ASN A 127 -5.13 13.93 4.58
CA ASN A 127 -4.27 14.25 5.72
C ASN A 127 -2.79 14.30 5.30
N TYR A 128 -2.34 13.35 4.46
CA TYR A 128 -0.99 13.37 3.92
C TYR A 128 -0.71 14.66 3.14
N ALA A 129 -1.60 15.01 2.21
CA ALA A 129 -1.45 16.22 1.39
C ALA A 129 -1.44 17.50 2.25
N LYS A 130 -2.33 17.59 3.25
CA LYS A 130 -2.38 18.74 4.17
C LYS A 130 -1.14 18.84 5.04
N ARG A 131 -0.66 17.73 5.60
CA ARG A 131 0.53 17.69 6.46
C ARG A 131 1.79 18.05 5.69
N LYS A 132 1.95 17.49 4.48
CA LYS A 132 3.05 17.84 3.57
C LYS A 132 3.11 19.35 3.31
N ASN A 133 1.98 19.96 3.01
CA ASN A 133 1.90 21.39 2.67
C ASN A 133 1.81 22.33 3.90
N GLY A 134 2.00 21.81 5.12
CA GLY A 134 1.94 22.60 6.33
C GLY A 134 0.55 23.14 6.72
N LEU A 135 -0.50 22.64 6.06
CA LEU A 135 -1.90 23.03 6.32
C LEU A 135 -2.52 22.28 7.50
N GLN A 136 -1.87 21.24 7.98
CA GLN A 136 -2.27 20.45 9.13
C GLN A 136 -1.04 20.07 9.95
N LYS A 137 -1.14 20.21 11.26
CA LYS A 137 -0.09 19.80 12.20
C LYS A 137 0.10 18.27 12.12
N ILE A 138 1.35 17.84 12.12
CA ILE A 138 1.70 16.42 12.25
C ILE A 138 1.51 16.06 13.73
N GLU A 139 0.51 15.23 13.99
CA GLU A 139 0.25 14.72 15.35
C GLU A 139 0.66 13.25 15.39
N PRO A 140 1.41 12.82 16.40
CA PRO A 140 1.74 11.42 16.59
C PRO A 140 0.47 10.61 16.87
N ILE A 141 0.50 9.32 16.58
CA ILE A 141 -0.60 8.39 16.88
C ILE A 141 -0.93 8.41 18.39
N HIS A 142 0.12 8.50 19.21
CA HIS A 142 0.03 8.73 20.66
C HIS A 142 1.30 9.46 21.11
N PRO A 143 1.25 10.33 22.15
CA PRO A 143 2.43 11.06 22.61
C PRO A 143 3.63 10.17 22.97
N GLU A 144 3.40 9.04 23.66
CA GLU A 144 4.45 8.06 24.01
C GLU A 144 5.08 7.37 22.79
N LEU A 145 4.38 7.32 21.66
CA LEU A 145 4.85 6.68 20.43
C LEU A 145 5.53 7.67 19.48
N ALA A 146 5.54 8.95 19.82
CA ALA A 146 6.10 10.00 18.97
C ALA A 146 7.57 9.76 18.66
N GLU A 147 8.39 9.54 19.69
CA GLU A 147 9.82 9.31 19.51
C GLU A 147 10.15 7.91 19.00
N PRO A 148 9.57 6.82 19.55
CA PRO A 148 9.86 5.46 19.06
C PRO A 148 9.51 5.23 17.59
N LEU A 149 8.43 5.84 17.08
CA LEU A 149 7.99 5.67 15.71
C LEU A 149 8.47 6.78 14.77
N LYS A 150 9.23 7.75 15.24
CA LYS A 150 9.69 8.88 14.47
C LYS A 150 10.42 8.44 13.20
N GLU A 151 11.45 7.61 13.33
CA GLU A 151 12.24 7.12 12.20
C GLU A 151 11.37 6.38 11.16
N VAL A 152 10.29 5.72 11.59
CA VAL A 152 9.40 4.96 10.72
C VAL A 152 8.36 5.84 10.02
N LEU A 153 7.90 6.90 10.68
CA LEU A 153 6.74 7.69 10.25
C LEU A 153 7.07 9.12 9.79
N ASP A 154 8.29 9.61 9.99
CA ASP A 154 8.67 10.97 9.56
C ASP A 154 8.51 11.15 8.06
N GLU A 155 8.94 10.17 7.27
CA GLU A 155 8.84 10.18 5.80
C GLU A 155 7.38 10.26 5.31
N THR A 156 6.44 9.80 6.11
CA THR A 156 5.00 9.77 5.79
C THR A 156 4.16 10.71 6.64
N TYR A 157 4.79 11.74 7.19
CA TYR A 157 4.12 12.79 7.99
C TYR A 157 3.27 12.23 9.14
N GLY A 158 3.78 11.18 9.82
CA GLY A 158 3.09 10.54 10.95
C GLY A 158 1.95 9.60 10.57
N LEU A 159 1.85 9.20 9.31
CA LEU A 159 0.84 8.26 8.81
C LEU A 159 1.45 6.88 8.53
N ILE A 160 0.73 5.82 8.89
CA ILE A 160 1.07 4.46 8.45
C ILE A 160 0.46 4.26 7.07
N ILE A 161 1.31 4.17 6.05
CA ILE A 161 0.93 4.03 4.64
C ILE A 161 1.38 2.67 4.10
N TYR A 162 2.62 2.27 4.44
CA TYR A 162 3.27 1.09 3.89
C TYR A 162 3.19 -0.11 4.82
N GLN A 163 3.21 -1.30 4.23
CA GLN A 163 3.21 -2.56 4.99
C GLN A 163 4.47 -2.72 5.85
N GLU A 164 5.60 -2.22 5.37
CA GLU A 164 6.88 -2.21 6.05
C GLU A 164 6.84 -1.36 7.32
N GLN A 165 6.07 -0.29 7.33
CA GLN A 165 5.87 0.53 8.53
C GLN A 165 5.10 -0.23 9.61
N VAL A 166 4.12 -1.05 9.24
CA VAL A 166 3.41 -1.92 10.19
C VAL A 166 4.37 -2.93 10.82
N GLN A 167 5.23 -3.56 10.00
CA GLN A 167 6.22 -4.51 10.48
C GLN A 167 7.25 -3.83 11.41
N SER A 168 7.75 -2.67 11.02
CA SER A 168 8.70 -1.90 11.82
C SER A 168 8.10 -1.44 13.13
N ALA A 169 6.87 -0.94 13.12
CA ALA A 169 6.15 -0.56 14.32
C ALA A 169 5.96 -1.76 15.27
N ALA A 170 5.59 -2.93 14.76
CA ALA A 170 5.44 -4.14 15.61
C ALA A 170 6.77 -4.57 16.22
N ARG A 171 7.87 -4.43 15.51
CA ARG A 171 9.21 -4.75 16.02
C ARG A 171 9.66 -3.76 17.08
N ILE A 172 9.47 -2.47 16.85
CA ILE A 172 9.90 -1.41 17.79
C ILE A 172 9.05 -1.43 19.06
N LEU A 173 7.73 -1.54 18.90
CA LEU A 173 6.81 -1.40 20.04
C LEU A 173 6.66 -2.67 20.85
N ALA A 174 6.61 -3.84 20.21
CA ALA A 174 6.31 -5.11 20.86
C ALA A 174 7.45 -6.13 20.78
N GLY A 175 8.63 -5.74 20.29
CA GLY A 175 9.80 -6.63 20.20
C GLY A 175 9.62 -7.81 19.25
N TYR A 176 8.74 -7.70 18.25
CA TYR A 176 8.50 -8.79 17.32
C TYR A 176 9.74 -9.09 16.47
N SER A 177 10.00 -10.38 16.26
CA SER A 177 10.92 -10.79 15.19
C SER A 177 10.36 -10.41 13.83
N LEU A 178 11.22 -10.34 12.83
CA LEU A 178 10.80 -10.02 11.45
C LEU A 178 9.74 -11.01 10.94
N GLY A 179 9.90 -12.31 11.22
CA GLY A 179 8.93 -13.34 10.84
C GLY A 179 7.57 -13.17 11.52
N LYS A 180 7.56 -12.84 12.82
CA LYS A 180 6.30 -12.60 13.57
C LYS A 180 5.60 -11.33 13.07
N ALA A 181 6.35 -10.27 12.80
CA ALA A 181 5.82 -9.05 12.22
C ALA A 181 5.21 -9.28 10.82
N ASP A 182 5.79 -10.17 10.01
CA ASP A 182 5.24 -10.55 8.71
C ASP A 182 3.92 -11.34 8.83
N VAL A 183 3.80 -12.22 9.84
CA VAL A 183 2.52 -12.90 10.15
C VAL A 183 1.44 -11.89 10.49
N LEU A 184 1.74 -10.90 11.35
CA LEU A 184 0.81 -9.82 11.69
C LEU A 184 0.39 -9.03 10.44
N ARG A 185 1.35 -8.61 9.60
CA ARG A 185 1.08 -7.89 8.35
C ARG A 185 0.16 -8.69 7.43
N ARG A 186 0.43 -9.99 7.23
CA ARG A 186 -0.42 -10.87 6.40
C ARG A 186 -1.84 -11.02 6.96
N ALA A 187 -1.98 -11.11 8.28
CA ALA A 187 -3.28 -11.19 8.94
C ALA A 187 -4.10 -9.93 8.71
N MET A 188 -3.47 -8.75 8.78
CA MET A 188 -4.10 -7.47 8.48
C MET A 188 -4.51 -7.37 7.01
N GLY A 189 -3.64 -7.75 6.08
CA GLY A 189 -3.89 -7.70 4.64
C GLY A 189 -5.01 -8.65 4.19
N LYS A 190 -5.05 -9.87 4.72
CA LYS A 190 -6.08 -10.88 4.44
C LYS A 190 -7.39 -10.66 5.24
N LYS A 191 -7.47 -9.61 6.05
CA LYS A 191 -8.63 -9.28 6.89
C LYS A 191 -9.14 -10.48 7.70
N LYS A 192 -8.22 -11.23 8.34
CA LYS A 192 -8.54 -12.38 9.20
C LYS A 192 -8.72 -11.92 10.65
N PRO A 193 -9.95 -11.61 11.11
CA PRO A 193 -10.19 -11.06 12.46
C PRO A 193 -9.73 -11.99 13.58
N GLU A 194 -9.88 -13.30 13.36
CA GLU A 194 -9.48 -14.32 14.33
C GLU A 194 -7.97 -14.35 14.60
N VAL A 195 -7.16 -14.15 13.54
CA VAL A 195 -5.71 -14.10 13.68
C VAL A 195 -5.29 -12.80 14.35
N LEU A 196 -5.92 -11.67 13.97
CA LEU A 196 -5.66 -10.39 14.62
C LEU A 196 -6.03 -10.39 16.10
N ALA A 197 -7.14 -11.02 16.48
CA ALA A 197 -7.55 -11.16 17.87
C ALA A 197 -6.55 -12.00 18.68
N LYS A 198 -5.98 -13.06 18.08
CA LYS A 198 -4.93 -13.86 18.71
C LYS A 198 -3.61 -13.10 18.88
N GLU A 199 -3.27 -12.23 17.96
CA GLU A 199 -2.05 -11.42 18.03
C GLU A 199 -2.17 -10.21 18.97
N GLN A 200 -3.38 -9.80 19.33
CA GLN A 200 -3.61 -8.63 20.19
C GLN A 200 -2.95 -8.79 21.57
N VAL A 201 -3.13 -9.94 22.21
CA VAL A 201 -2.57 -10.19 23.57
C VAL A 201 -1.04 -10.21 23.53
N PRO A 202 -0.38 -11.03 22.68
CA PRO A 202 1.08 -11.03 22.60
C PRO A 202 1.68 -9.66 22.22
N PHE A 203 0.97 -8.88 21.41
CA PHE A 203 1.41 -7.54 21.03
C PHE A 203 1.41 -6.60 22.25
N PHE A 204 0.35 -6.60 23.04
CA PHE A 204 0.25 -5.76 24.23
C PHE A 204 1.22 -6.20 25.34
N GLU A 205 1.43 -7.50 25.51
CA GLU A 205 2.46 -8.00 26.44
C GLU A 205 3.85 -7.52 26.03
N GLY A 206 4.19 -7.64 24.75
CA GLY A 206 5.45 -7.12 24.22
C GLY A 206 5.60 -5.61 24.41
N MET A 207 4.54 -4.82 24.17
CA MET A 207 4.57 -3.38 24.43
C MET A 207 4.82 -3.08 25.91
N LYS A 208 4.21 -3.83 26.83
CA LYS A 208 4.41 -3.68 28.26
C LYS A 208 5.85 -4.02 28.69
N GLU A 209 6.42 -5.07 28.12
CA GLU A 209 7.82 -5.45 28.35
C GLU A 209 8.80 -4.37 27.87
N HIS A 210 8.43 -3.63 26.83
CA HIS A 210 9.20 -2.49 26.31
C HIS A 210 8.90 -1.16 27.01
N GLY A 211 8.13 -1.19 28.12
CA GLY A 211 7.91 -0.06 29.01
C GLY A 211 6.82 0.92 28.58
N TYR A 212 5.99 0.58 27.60
CA TYR A 212 4.85 1.42 27.20
C TYR A 212 3.71 1.33 28.23
N SER A 213 3.01 2.46 28.45
CA SER A 213 1.96 2.51 29.46
C SER A 213 0.70 1.75 29.05
N CYS A 214 -0.01 1.20 30.05
CA CYS A 214 -1.26 0.48 29.81
C CYS A 214 -2.39 1.38 29.26
N LEU A 215 -2.31 2.69 29.40
CA LEU A 215 -3.25 3.66 28.84
C LEU A 215 -3.28 3.61 27.28
N LEU A 216 -2.18 3.20 26.67
CA LEU A 216 -2.08 3.00 25.22
C LEU A 216 -3.05 1.93 24.70
N TYR A 217 -3.34 0.88 25.49
CA TYR A 217 -4.20 -0.23 25.08
C TYR A 217 -5.68 -0.01 25.43
N THR A 218 -5.95 0.89 26.35
CA THR A 218 -7.30 1.19 26.85
C THR A 218 -7.90 2.43 26.20
N SER A 219 -7.10 3.19 25.42
CA SER A 219 -7.61 4.33 24.67
C SER A 219 -8.61 3.85 23.60
N PRO A 220 -9.84 4.38 23.57
CA PRO A 220 -10.80 3.98 22.55
C PRO A 220 -10.24 4.24 21.16
N SER A 221 -10.31 3.20 20.32
CA SER A 221 -9.92 3.30 18.91
C SER A 221 -10.60 4.49 18.25
N PRO A 222 -9.99 5.14 17.24
CA PRO A 222 -10.66 6.15 16.43
C PRO A 222 -12.03 5.71 15.89
N ARG A 223 -12.23 4.39 15.69
CA ARG A 223 -13.52 3.80 15.35
C ARG A 223 -14.57 3.91 16.45
N ASP A 224 -14.16 3.85 17.72
CA ASP A 224 -15.09 3.90 18.85
C ASP A 224 -15.54 5.33 19.14
N ARG A 225 -14.72 6.33 18.79
CA ARG A 225 -15.09 7.76 18.89
C ARG A 225 -16.14 8.19 17.88
N GLN A 226 -16.29 7.49 16.75
CA GLN A 226 -17.33 7.80 15.75
C GLN A 226 -18.70 7.23 16.11
N LYS A 227 -18.79 6.26 17.02
CA LYS A 227 -20.08 5.71 17.49
C LYS A 227 -20.71 6.49 18.64
N SER A 228 -20.02 7.47 19.21
CA SER A 228 -20.47 8.30 20.33
C SER A 228 -20.88 9.73 19.93
N ARG A 229 -21.13 9.97 18.64
CA ARG A 229 -21.69 11.24 18.13
C ARG A 229 -22.96 10.98 17.34
#